data_99623ce88401d898db89c169f89bda2f
#
_entry.id   99623ce88401d898db89c169f89bda2f
#
_cell.length_a   1.000
_cell.length_b   1.000
_cell.length_c   1.000
_cell.angle_alpha   90.00
_cell.angle_beta   90.00
_cell.angle_gamma   90.00
#
_symmetry.space_group_name_H-M   'P 1'
#
loop_
_entity.id
_entity.type
_entity.pdbx_description
1 polymer ?
#
loop_
_entity_poly.entity_id
_entity_poly.type
_entity_poly.pdbx_seq_one_letter_code
_entity_poly.pdbx_strand_id
1 'polypeptide(L)'
;MVENKIPVMGHMGEPRNCWLPLHEMNDSSNYRYYKSHPEYHMYLHPEAPSYKDQIDARDNLLNKFPDLIFTAAHLGSLEWDVDEIAKRLDRFPNMNIDLSARIAHLQYQSIIDYDKVRNFMIKYQDRIMYGTDITINENQTDPDAILQRLLDRWQSNWSYLATDVTQEINDITQPVKGLKLPKEVIDKIYNTNADYFF
;
A
#
# COMPACT_ATOMS: atom_id res chain seq x y z
N MET A 1 -24.83 1.60 1.33
CA MET A 1 -23.67 0.76 1.65
C MET A 1 -23.89 0.02 2.97
N VAL A 2 -23.91 0.70 4.12
CA VAL A 2 -24.02 0.06 5.44
C VAL A 2 -25.27 -0.83 5.56
N GLU A 3 -26.46 -0.31 5.26
CA GLU A 3 -27.73 -1.07 5.34
C GLU A 3 -27.74 -2.35 4.53
N ASN A 4 -27.09 -2.35 3.37
CA ASN A 4 -27.04 -3.49 2.45
C ASN A 4 -25.75 -4.31 2.58
N LYS A 5 -24.90 -4.00 3.55
CA LYS A 5 -23.59 -4.64 3.78
C LYS A 5 -22.70 -4.68 2.52
N ILE A 6 -22.79 -3.64 1.68
CA ILE A 6 -21.97 -3.52 0.48
C ILE A 6 -20.60 -2.95 0.90
N PRO A 7 -19.50 -3.68 0.70
CA PRO A 7 -18.16 -3.19 1.02
C PRO A 7 -17.76 -2.03 0.10
N VAL A 8 -16.90 -1.17 0.60
CA VAL A 8 -16.38 -0.01 -0.14
C VAL A 8 -14.88 -0.11 -0.20
N MET A 9 -14.31 -0.07 -1.39
CA MET A 9 -12.90 0.20 -1.59
C MET A 9 -12.73 1.69 -1.88
N GLY A 10 -11.87 2.37 -1.13
CA GLY A 10 -11.67 3.80 -1.26
C GLY A 10 -10.19 4.19 -1.39
N HIS A 11 -9.87 4.89 -2.48
CA HIS A 11 -8.63 5.66 -2.61
C HIS A 11 -8.90 7.05 -2.02
N MET A 12 -8.76 7.17 -0.70
CA MET A 12 -9.14 8.37 0.04
C MET A 12 -7.92 9.13 0.58
N GLY A 13 -6.90 9.23 -0.22
CA GLY A 13 -5.70 9.97 0.10
C GLY A 13 -4.52 9.62 -0.79
N GLU A 14 -3.68 10.61 -1.04
CA GLU A 14 -2.41 10.46 -1.74
C GLU A 14 -1.29 10.05 -0.77
N PRO A 15 -0.16 9.50 -1.25
CA PRO A 15 0.97 9.15 -0.39
C PRO A 15 1.56 10.40 0.28
N ARG A 16 2.08 10.23 1.50
CA ARG A 16 2.68 11.32 2.26
C ARG A 16 3.77 12.06 1.49
N ASN A 17 4.52 11.38 0.63
CA ASN A 17 5.56 11.98 -0.19
C ASN A 17 5.04 13.14 -1.05
N CYS A 18 3.76 13.14 -1.43
CA CYS A 18 3.13 14.23 -2.17
C CYS A 18 3.26 15.60 -1.48
N TRP A 19 3.37 15.63 -0.15
CA TRP A 19 3.50 16.85 0.67
C TRP A 19 4.93 17.12 1.15
N LEU A 20 5.90 16.27 0.81
CA LEU A 20 7.29 16.47 1.19
C LEU A 20 8.08 17.20 0.10
N PRO A 21 9.09 18.01 0.46
CA PRO A 21 10.03 18.52 -0.53
C PRO A 21 10.75 17.34 -1.19
N LEU A 22 11.13 17.48 -2.47
CA LEU A 22 11.72 16.38 -3.24
C LEU A 22 12.93 15.71 -2.56
N HIS A 23 13.78 16.48 -1.86
CA HIS A 23 14.98 15.96 -1.21
C HIS A 23 14.71 15.14 0.07
N GLU A 24 13.49 15.16 0.59
CA GLU A 24 13.06 14.36 1.75
C GLU A 24 12.32 13.08 1.35
N MET A 25 12.06 12.90 0.04
CA MET A 25 11.39 11.69 -0.44
C MET A 25 12.36 10.51 -0.40
N ASN A 26 11.96 9.46 0.30
CA ASN A 26 12.74 8.22 0.43
C ASN A 26 12.44 7.18 -0.67
N ASP A 27 11.49 7.47 -1.55
CA ASP A 27 11.08 6.65 -2.68
C ASP A 27 11.45 7.34 -3.99
N SER A 28 12.36 6.73 -4.74
CA SER A 28 12.85 7.29 -5.99
C SER A 28 11.77 7.33 -7.09
N SER A 29 10.76 6.47 -7.03
CA SER A 29 9.61 6.50 -7.95
C SER A 29 8.76 7.74 -7.71
N ASN A 30 8.38 8.02 -6.47
CA ASN A 30 7.64 9.23 -6.10
C ASN A 30 8.45 10.50 -6.41
N TYR A 31 9.77 10.50 -6.11
CA TYR A 31 10.65 11.61 -6.47
C TYR A 31 10.59 11.92 -7.98
N ARG A 32 10.76 10.89 -8.84
CA ARG A 32 10.71 11.09 -10.29
C ARG A 32 9.33 11.56 -10.75
N TYR A 33 8.27 10.97 -10.20
CA TYR A 33 6.90 11.33 -10.55
C TYR A 33 6.60 12.79 -10.23
N TYR A 34 6.78 13.22 -8.99
CA TYR A 34 6.46 14.60 -8.59
C TYR A 34 7.41 15.64 -9.20
N LYS A 35 8.65 15.26 -9.51
CA LYS A 35 9.55 16.13 -10.25
C LYS A 35 9.08 16.40 -11.68
N SER A 36 8.46 15.41 -12.33
CA SER A 36 7.94 15.54 -13.70
C SER A 36 6.50 16.03 -13.77
N HIS A 37 5.76 16.00 -12.63
CA HIS A 37 4.36 16.42 -12.54
C HIS A 37 4.18 17.37 -11.34
N PRO A 38 4.72 18.60 -11.41
CA PRO A 38 4.64 19.56 -10.30
C PRO A 38 3.20 19.94 -9.94
N GLU A 39 2.27 19.83 -10.89
CA GLU A 39 0.83 20.05 -10.68
C GLU A 39 0.18 19.09 -9.68
N TYR A 40 0.79 17.91 -9.47
CA TYR A 40 0.34 16.94 -8.47
C TYR A 40 1.20 16.92 -7.20
N HIS A 41 2.23 17.77 -7.13
CA HIS A 41 3.12 17.84 -5.98
C HIS A 41 2.59 18.84 -4.95
N MET A 42 1.77 18.37 -4.00
CA MET A 42 1.05 19.21 -3.03
C MET A 42 1.96 20.06 -2.13
N TYR A 43 3.24 19.69 -1.99
CA TYR A 43 4.22 20.56 -1.35
C TYR A 43 4.30 21.96 -2.00
N LEU A 44 4.02 22.06 -3.30
CA LEU A 44 4.03 23.29 -4.07
C LEU A 44 2.68 24.04 -4.03
N HIS A 45 1.65 23.44 -3.41
CA HIS A 45 0.28 23.91 -3.39
C HIS A 45 -0.23 24.09 -1.95
N PRO A 46 0.34 25.04 -1.18
CA PRO A 46 -0.01 25.21 0.25
C PRO A 46 -1.47 25.63 0.48
N GLU A 47 -2.18 26.07 -0.56
CA GLU A 47 -3.60 26.37 -0.54
C GLU A 47 -4.49 25.12 -0.57
N ALA A 48 -3.95 23.95 -0.97
CA ALA A 48 -4.67 22.70 -0.98
C ALA A 48 -4.74 22.09 0.43
N PRO A 49 -5.69 21.15 0.69
CA PRO A 49 -5.75 20.44 1.95
C PRO A 49 -4.42 19.73 2.27
N SER A 50 -4.02 19.73 3.54
CA SER A 50 -2.81 19.07 3.98
C SER A 50 -2.95 17.53 3.93
N TYR A 51 -1.81 16.83 4.00
CA TYR A 51 -1.81 15.36 4.16
C TYR A 51 -2.68 14.92 5.35
N LYS A 52 -2.60 15.65 6.46
CA LYS A 52 -3.39 15.35 7.64
C LYS A 52 -4.89 15.52 7.40
N ASP A 53 -5.30 16.53 6.67
CA ASP A 53 -6.72 16.79 6.38
C ASP A 53 -7.35 15.65 5.60
N GLN A 54 -6.66 15.07 4.61
CA GLN A 54 -7.17 13.91 3.86
C GLN A 54 -7.30 12.66 4.75
N ILE A 55 -6.31 12.40 5.62
CA ILE A 55 -6.35 11.26 6.55
C ILE A 55 -7.48 11.45 7.57
N ASP A 56 -7.62 12.67 8.13
CA ASP A 56 -8.69 13.00 9.06
C ASP A 56 -10.08 12.90 8.40
N ALA A 57 -10.23 13.30 7.15
CA ALA A 57 -11.49 13.18 6.41
C ALA A 57 -11.93 11.71 6.29
N ARG A 58 -11.00 10.79 5.95
CA ARG A 58 -11.28 9.35 5.94
C ARG A 58 -11.63 8.85 7.33
N ASP A 59 -10.80 9.16 8.33
CA ASP A 59 -11.00 8.71 9.70
C ASP A 59 -12.34 9.22 10.26
N ASN A 60 -12.76 10.43 9.91
CA ASN A 60 -14.08 10.99 10.26
C ASN A 60 -15.23 10.24 9.58
N LEU A 61 -15.05 9.84 8.31
CA LEU A 61 -16.03 9.00 7.61
C LEU A 61 -16.23 7.67 8.36
N LEU A 62 -15.14 6.99 8.73
CA LEU A 62 -15.19 5.71 9.43
C LEU A 62 -15.73 5.85 10.87
N ASN A 63 -15.45 6.96 11.56
CA ASN A 63 -16.09 7.26 12.85
C ASN A 63 -17.62 7.45 12.71
N LYS A 64 -18.05 8.11 11.63
CA LYS A 64 -19.49 8.38 11.38
C LYS A 64 -20.25 7.12 10.98
N PHE A 65 -19.57 6.18 10.34
CA PHE A 65 -20.15 4.94 9.82
C PHE A 65 -19.34 3.71 10.31
N PRO A 66 -19.38 3.38 11.61
CA PRO A 66 -18.53 2.33 12.19
C PRO A 66 -18.82 0.93 11.63
N ASP A 67 -20.03 0.69 11.10
CA ASP A 67 -20.42 -0.57 10.49
C ASP A 67 -20.06 -0.66 8.99
N LEU A 68 -19.43 0.37 8.42
CA LEU A 68 -19.00 0.34 7.02
C LEU A 68 -17.82 -0.62 6.86
N ILE A 69 -17.99 -1.66 6.05
CA ILE A 69 -16.87 -2.50 5.60
C ILE A 69 -16.07 -1.67 4.59
N PHE A 70 -14.87 -1.29 4.97
CA PHE A 70 -14.05 -0.36 4.18
C PHE A 70 -12.66 -0.89 3.92
N THR A 71 -12.28 -0.99 2.65
CA THR A 71 -10.90 -1.29 2.24
C THR A 71 -10.22 0.00 1.82
N ALA A 72 -9.23 0.42 2.61
CA ALA A 72 -8.41 1.57 2.30
C ALA A 72 -7.30 1.16 1.32
N ALA A 73 -7.41 1.58 0.06
CA ALA A 73 -6.43 1.30 -0.97
C ALA A 73 -5.04 1.83 -0.61
N HIS A 74 -3.98 1.19 -1.14
CA HIS A 74 -2.60 1.67 -1.06
C HIS A 74 -2.07 1.84 0.39
N LEU A 75 -2.25 0.79 1.23
CA LEU A 75 -1.92 0.85 2.66
C LEU A 75 -2.68 1.98 3.40
N GLY A 76 -3.82 2.38 2.85
CA GLY A 76 -4.64 3.48 3.38
C GLY A 76 -3.92 4.83 3.34
N SER A 77 -2.99 5.03 2.41
CA SER A 77 -2.14 6.23 2.33
C SER A 77 -1.34 6.52 3.61
N LEU A 78 -1.03 5.46 4.38
CA LEU A 78 -0.18 5.48 5.58
C LEU A 78 1.09 4.67 5.34
N GLU A 79 1.49 4.54 4.10
CA GLU A 79 2.57 3.68 3.59
C GLU A 79 3.93 3.94 4.23
N TRP A 80 4.11 5.10 4.84
CA TRP A 80 5.38 5.54 5.41
C TRP A 80 5.68 4.95 6.80
N ASP A 81 4.68 4.43 7.52
CA ASP A 81 4.88 3.77 8.83
C ASP A 81 3.77 2.74 9.13
N VAL A 82 4.16 1.47 9.27
CA VAL A 82 3.24 0.39 9.62
C VAL A 82 2.56 0.57 10.99
N ASP A 83 3.16 1.33 11.93
CA ASP A 83 2.52 1.65 13.20
C ASP A 83 1.35 2.61 13.03
N GLU A 84 1.40 3.53 12.07
CA GLU A 84 0.28 4.41 11.76
C GLU A 84 -0.87 3.63 11.11
N ILE A 85 -0.56 2.64 10.28
CA ILE A 85 -1.57 1.71 9.75
C ILE A 85 -2.19 0.91 10.89
N ALA A 86 -1.35 0.33 11.78
CA ALA A 86 -1.80 -0.46 12.93
C ALA A 86 -2.77 0.31 13.82
N LYS A 87 -2.49 1.58 14.13
CA LYS A 87 -3.37 2.46 14.91
C LYS A 87 -4.77 2.59 14.30
N ARG A 88 -4.88 2.65 12.96
CA ARG A 88 -6.18 2.75 12.28
C ARG A 88 -6.90 1.41 12.23
N LEU A 89 -6.18 0.33 11.99
CA LEU A 89 -6.76 -1.02 12.03
C LEU A 89 -7.27 -1.36 13.45
N ASP A 90 -6.55 -0.98 14.50
CA ASP A 90 -7.00 -1.17 15.89
C ASP A 90 -8.21 -0.27 16.24
N ARG A 91 -8.27 0.96 15.69
CA ARG A 91 -9.36 1.91 15.91
C ARG A 91 -10.63 1.58 15.15
N PHE A 92 -10.50 1.08 13.92
CA PHE A 92 -11.61 0.82 12.99
C PHE A 92 -11.73 -0.67 12.67
N PRO A 93 -12.52 -1.44 13.44
CA PRO A 93 -12.62 -2.90 13.28
C PRO A 93 -13.01 -3.37 11.88
N ASN A 94 -13.80 -2.59 11.15
CA ASN A 94 -14.28 -2.91 9.80
C ASN A 94 -13.42 -2.28 8.67
N MET A 95 -12.28 -1.68 9.01
CA MET A 95 -11.31 -1.18 8.02
C MET A 95 -10.33 -2.29 7.65
N ASN A 96 -10.07 -2.43 6.37
CA ASN A 96 -9.05 -3.29 5.77
C ASN A 96 -8.11 -2.44 4.93
N ILE A 97 -7.00 -3.01 4.49
CA ILE A 97 -6.04 -2.36 3.59
C ILE A 97 -5.66 -3.29 2.44
N ASP A 98 -5.23 -2.72 1.32
CA ASP A 98 -4.52 -3.47 0.30
C ASP A 98 -3.05 -3.02 0.16
N LEU A 99 -2.27 -3.87 -0.52
CA LEU A 99 -0.83 -3.66 -0.75
C LEU A 99 -0.55 -2.97 -2.11
N SER A 100 -1.58 -2.62 -2.86
CA SER A 100 -1.49 -2.11 -4.22
C SER A 100 -0.52 -0.93 -4.32
N ALA A 101 0.42 -1.01 -5.26
CA ALA A 101 1.44 0.00 -5.53
C ALA A 101 2.32 0.43 -4.34
N ARG A 102 2.27 -0.23 -3.18
CA ARG A 102 2.96 0.22 -1.96
C ARG A 102 3.88 -0.81 -1.30
N ILE A 103 4.11 -1.96 -1.92
CA ILE A 103 5.02 -2.99 -1.37
C ILE A 103 6.43 -2.45 -1.19
N ALA A 104 6.91 -1.57 -2.09
CA ALA A 104 8.22 -0.92 -1.96
C ALA A 104 8.39 -0.16 -0.63
N HIS A 105 7.32 0.44 -0.11
CA HIS A 105 7.36 1.13 1.19
C HIS A 105 7.52 0.15 2.36
N LEU A 106 6.90 -1.03 2.29
CA LEU A 106 7.12 -2.10 3.29
C LEU A 106 8.54 -2.65 3.19
N GLN A 107 9.04 -2.85 1.97
CA GLN A 107 10.41 -3.28 1.71
C GLN A 107 11.41 -2.29 2.31
N TYR A 108 11.25 -0.99 2.08
CA TYR A 108 12.09 0.05 2.67
C TYR A 108 12.05 0.02 4.20
N GLN A 109 10.87 -0.06 4.80
CA GLN A 109 10.72 -0.15 6.26
C GLN A 109 11.36 -1.43 6.83
N SER A 110 11.28 -2.56 6.10
CA SER A 110 11.88 -3.82 6.56
C SER A 110 13.42 -3.81 6.53
N ILE A 111 14.06 -2.94 5.74
CA ILE A 111 15.51 -2.71 5.83
C ILE A 111 15.87 -2.02 7.16
N ILE A 112 15.01 -1.11 7.62
CA ILE A 112 15.22 -0.35 8.86
C ILE A 112 14.88 -1.21 10.08
N ASP A 113 13.72 -1.88 10.06
CA ASP A 113 13.25 -2.75 11.14
C ASP A 113 12.44 -3.91 10.54
N TYR A 114 13.14 -5.01 10.29
CA TYR A 114 12.59 -6.22 9.70
C TYR A 114 11.47 -6.83 10.54
N ASP A 115 11.70 -6.96 11.84
CA ASP A 115 10.76 -7.61 12.74
C ASP A 115 9.48 -6.79 12.93
N LYS A 116 9.58 -5.48 12.93
CA LYS A 116 8.42 -4.57 12.97
C LYS A 116 7.47 -4.84 11.80
N VAL A 117 8.00 -4.83 10.57
CA VAL A 117 7.18 -5.04 9.36
C VAL A 117 6.62 -6.47 9.34
N ARG A 118 7.46 -7.47 9.62
CA ARG A 118 7.02 -8.87 9.64
C ARG A 118 5.92 -9.12 10.67
N ASN A 119 6.07 -8.61 11.88
CA ASN A 119 5.09 -8.76 12.96
C ASN A 119 3.79 -8.00 12.66
N PHE A 120 3.86 -6.83 12.02
CA PHE A 120 2.69 -6.12 11.50
C PHE A 120 1.89 -7.00 10.53
N MET A 121 2.55 -7.57 9.52
CA MET A 121 1.90 -8.43 8.52
C MET A 121 1.23 -9.66 9.14
N ILE A 122 1.87 -10.27 10.15
CA ILE A 122 1.31 -11.43 10.87
C ILE A 122 0.14 -11.00 11.77
N LYS A 123 0.28 -9.93 12.53
CA LYS A 123 -0.77 -9.44 13.46
C LYS A 123 -2.06 -9.09 12.73
N TYR A 124 -1.94 -8.42 11.58
CA TYR A 124 -3.10 -7.91 10.84
C TYR A 124 -3.45 -8.76 9.60
N GLN A 125 -2.98 -10.01 9.56
CA GLN A 125 -3.13 -10.92 8.42
C GLN A 125 -4.56 -11.06 7.88
N ASP A 126 -5.57 -10.92 8.75
CA ASP A 126 -7.00 -11.02 8.40
C ASP A 126 -7.58 -9.72 7.81
N ARG A 127 -6.76 -8.69 7.68
CA ARG A 127 -7.15 -7.33 7.32
C ARG A 127 -6.34 -6.76 6.15
N ILE A 128 -5.46 -7.58 5.55
CA ILE A 128 -4.54 -7.18 4.48
C ILE A 128 -4.86 -7.99 3.23
N MET A 129 -5.00 -7.32 2.09
CA MET A 129 -5.22 -7.95 0.79
C MET A 129 -4.08 -7.62 -0.17
N TYR A 130 -3.71 -8.59 -1.00
CA TYR A 130 -2.75 -8.37 -2.07
C TYR A 130 -3.41 -7.66 -3.26
N GLY A 131 -2.71 -6.71 -3.83
CA GLY A 131 -3.06 -6.02 -5.06
C GLY A 131 -1.81 -5.43 -5.70
N THR A 132 -1.85 -5.09 -6.98
CA THR A 132 -0.70 -4.56 -7.74
C THR A 132 -0.89 -3.14 -8.22
N ASP A 133 -2.13 -2.73 -8.51
CA ASP A 133 -2.46 -1.47 -9.16
C ASP A 133 -1.75 -1.31 -10.53
N ILE A 134 -1.59 -2.41 -11.26
CA ILE A 134 -0.98 -2.36 -12.60
C ILE A 134 -2.02 -1.88 -13.60
N THR A 135 -1.68 -0.78 -14.27
CA THR A 135 -2.46 -0.24 -15.39
C THR A 135 -1.84 -0.65 -16.71
N ILE A 136 -2.69 -1.06 -17.64
CA ILE A 136 -2.34 -1.27 -19.05
C ILE A 136 -3.05 -0.17 -19.85
N ASN A 137 -2.30 0.64 -20.55
CA ASN A 137 -2.84 1.73 -21.37
C ASN A 137 -2.67 1.44 -22.87
N GLU A 138 -3.35 2.24 -23.70
CA GLU A 138 -3.39 2.07 -25.15
C GLU A 138 -2.03 2.14 -25.86
N ASN A 139 -1.03 2.79 -25.24
CA ASN A 139 0.33 2.90 -25.80
C ASN A 139 1.18 1.65 -25.54
N GLN A 140 0.70 0.71 -24.74
CA GLN A 140 1.36 -0.54 -24.41
C GLN A 140 0.83 -1.64 -25.33
N THR A 141 1.39 -1.73 -26.51
CA THR A 141 0.87 -2.58 -27.63
C THR A 141 1.58 -3.92 -27.76
N ASP A 142 2.64 -4.18 -27.00
CA ASP A 142 3.37 -5.45 -26.99
C ASP A 142 2.85 -6.36 -25.86
N PRO A 143 2.05 -7.41 -26.19
CA PRO A 143 1.48 -8.31 -25.19
C PRO A 143 2.54 -9.11 -24.41
N ASP A 144 3.64 -9.48 -25.05
CA ASP A 144 4.69 -10.29 -24.41
C ASP A 144 5.46 -9.44 -23.39
N ALA A 145 5.77 -8.20 -23.72
CA ALA A 145 6.39 -7.25 -22.80
C ALA A 145 5.46 -6.92 -21.62
N ILE A 146 4.16 -6.79 -21.86
CA ILE A 146 3.16 -6.58 -20.80
C ILE A 146 3.13 -7.79 -19.86
N LEU A 147 3.00 -9.00 -20.42
CA LEU A 147 2.96 -10.24 -19.65
C LEU A 147 4.23 -10.41 -18.80
N GLN A 148 5.41 -10.19 -19.39
CA GLN A 148 6.68 -10.30 -18.68
C GLN A 148 6.73 -9.32 -17.50
N ARG A 149 6.34 -8.06 -17.69
CA ARG A 149 6.27 -7.06 -16.62
C ARG A 149 5.32 -7.47 -15.48
N LEU A 150 4.18 -8.07 -15.80
CA LEU A 150 3.24 -8.60 -14.82
C LEU A 150 3.86 -9.74 -14.01
N LEU A 151 4.47 -10.71 -14.71
CA LEU A 151 5.12 -11.86 -14.08
C LEU A 151 6.28 -11.43 -13.17
N ASP A 152 7.14 -10.52 -13.63
CA ASP A 152 8.25 -9.99 -12.85
C ASP A 152 7.76 -9.30 -11.56
N ARG A 153 6.69 -8.52 -11.65
CA ARG A 153 6.08 -7.86 -10.51
C ARG A 153 5.51 -8.89 -9.52
N TRP A 154 4.76 -9.85 -9.98
CA TRP A 154 4.16 -10.87 -9.13
C TRP A 154 5.22 -11.75 -8.47
N GLN A 155 6.24 -12.17 -9.20
CA GLN A 155 7.34 -12.97 -8.67
C GLN A 155 8.16 -12.20 -7.62
N SER A 156 8.47 -10.95 -7.87
CA SER A 156 9.19 -10.10 -6.91
C SER A 156 8.38 -9.89 -5.63
N ASN A 157 7.09 -9.58 -5.74
CA ASN A 157 6.21 -9.41 -4.58
C ASN A 157 6.04 -10.71 -3.79
N TRP A 158 5.84 -11.83 -4.49
CA TRP A 158 5.78 -13.16 -3.87
C TRP A 158 7.08 -13.50 -3.15
N SER A 159 8.22 -13.29 -3.80
CA SER A 159 9.53 -13.53 -3.21
C SER A 159 9.72 -12.74 -1.91
N TYR A 160 9.31 -11.46 -1.89
CA TYR A 160 9.38 -10.64 -0.69
C TYR A 160 8.47 -11.12 0.44
N LEU A 161 7.23 -11.48 0.13
CA LEU A 161 6.25 -11.85 1.17
C LEU A 161 6.43 -13.29 1.66
N ALA A 162 6.63 -14.24 0.73
CA ALA A 162 6.55 -15.67 1.02
C ALA A 162 7.88 -16.37 1.31
N THR A 163 9.02 -15.76 0.95
CA THR A 163 10.34 -16.40 1.08
C THR A 163 11.29 -15.57 1.95
N ASP A 164 12.46 -16.11 2.26
CA ASP A 164 13.57 -15.39 2.91
C ASP A 164 14.70 -15.00 1.93
N VAL A 165 14.43 -15.09 0.63
CA VAL A 165 15.38 -14.72 -0.41
C VAL A 165 15.64 -13.22 -0.35
N THR A 166 16.92 -12.85 -0.42
CA THR A 166 17.34 -11.46 -0.58
C THR A 166 17.32 -11.09 -2.06
N GLN A 167 16.71 -9.97 -2.40
CA GLN A 167 16.57 -9.50 -3.78
C GLN A 167 16.94 -8.02 -3.92
N GLU A 168 17.45 -7.66 -5.09
CA GLU A 168 17.63 -6.28 -5.49
C GLU A 168 16.29 -5.73 -5.99
N ILE A 169 15.89 -4.57 -5.49
CA ILE A 169 14.64 -3.90 -5.87
C ILE A 169 15.00 -2.59 -6.56
N ASN A 170 14.46 -2.41 -7.76
CA ASN A 170 14.57 -1.12 -8.45
C ASN A 170 14.11 -0.02 -7.52
N ASP A 171 14.63 1.09 -7.36
CA ASP A 171 14.19 2.16 -6.46
C ASP A 171 14.59 2.03 -4.98
N ILE A 172 15.21 0.92 -4.58
CA ILE A 172 15.74 0.71 -3.23
C ILE A 172 17.25 0.45 -3.34
N THR A 173 18.04 1.23 -2.61
CA THR A 173 19.52 1.21 -2.75
C THR A 173 20.21 0.05 -2.03
N GLN A 174 19.48 -0.71 -1.24
CA GLN A 174 20.01 -1.85 -0.47
C GLN A 174 19.23 -3.12 -0.80
N PRO A 175 19.88 -4.29 -0.75
CA PRO A 175 19.19 -5.57 -0.91
C PRO A 175 18.09 -5.74 0.15
N VAL A 176 16.96 -6.28 -0.25
CA VAL A 176 15.78 -6.49 0.59
C VAL A 176 15.63 -7.96 0.89
N LYS A 177 15.65 -8.32 2.17
CA LYS A 177 15.37 -9.69 2.62
C LYS A 177 13.86 -9.92 2.63
N GLY A 178 13.41 -11.05 2.08
CA GLY A 178 12.02 -11.46 2.13
C GLY A 178 11.52 -11.76 3.55
N LEU A 179 10.24 -11.48 3.79
CA LEU A 179 9.62 -11.56 5.12
C LEU A 179 9.37 -13.01 5.59
N LYS A 180 9.40 -13.99 4.69
CA LYS A 180 9.10 -15.40 5.00
C LYS A 180 7.86 -15.54 5.88
N LEU A 181 6.75 -14.95 5.43
CA LEU A 181 5.49 -15.04 6.14
C LEU A 181 5.01 -16.51 6.17
N PRO A 182 4.36 -16.96 7.26
CA PRO A 182 3.76 -18.28 7.31
C PRO A 182 2.79 -18.52 6.16
N LYS A 183 2.66 -19.78 5.71
CA LYS A 183 1.79 -20.14 4.59
C LYS A 183 0.34 -19.67 4.80
N GLU A 184 -0.19 -19.84 6.00
CA GLU A 184 -1.54 -19.42 6.35
C GLU A 184 -1.74 -17.89 6.24
N VAL A 185 -0.71 -17.11 6.52
CA VAL A 185 -0.74 -15.64 6.34
C VAL A 185 -0.75 -15.28 4.86
N ILE A 186 0.06 -15.98 4.06
CA ILE A 186 0.11 -15.80 2.60
C ILE A 186 -1.24 -16.16 1.96
N ASP A 187 -1.83 -17.31 2.34
CA ASP A 187 -3.13 -17.74 1.81
C ASP A 187 -4.22 -16.70 2.09
N LYS A 188 -4.21 -16.08 3.27
CA LYS A 188 -5.15 -14.99 3.61
C LYS A 188 -4.93 -13.76 2.75
N ILE A 189 -3.71 -13.27 2.68
CA ILE A 189 -3.37 -12.03 1.97
C ILE A 189 -3.65 -12.13 0.47
N TYR A 190 -3.34 -13.30 -0.14
CA TYR A 190 -3.47 -13.47 -1.58
C TYR A 190 -4.85 -13.98 -2.04
N ASN A 191 -5.65 -14.54 -1.16
CA ASN A 191 -6.90 -15.19 -1.53
C ASN A 191 -8.04 -14.95 -0.52
N THR A 192 -8.04 -15.62 0.63
CA THR A 192 -9.23 -15.76 1.47
C THR A 192 -9.79 -14.45 2.02
N ASN A 193 -8.94 -13.41 2.23
CA ASN A 193 -9.43 -12.12 2.68
C ASN A 193 -10.26 -11.42 1.60
N ALA A 194 -9.86 -11.53 0.32
CA ALA A 194 -10.65 -10.95 -0.77
C ALA A 194 -12.02 -11.62 -0.89
N ASP A 195 -12.08 -12.95 -0.80
CA ASP A 195 -13.35 -13.70 -0.81
C ASP A 195 -14.29 -13.34 0.36
N TYR A 196 -13.73 -12.91 1.49
CA TYR A 196 -14.51 -12.49 2.65
C TYR A 196 -15.06 -11.06 2.50
N PHE A 197 -14.33 -10.17 1.83
CA PHE A 197 -14.68 -8.75 1.76
C PHE A 197 -15.40 -8.35 0.47
N PHE A 198 -15.35 -9.16 -0.57
CA PHE A 198 -15.99 -8.92 -1.86
C PHE A 198 -16.82 -10.10 -2.34
#